data_9069028885837278ebae0ea472af2dab
#
_entry.id   9069028885837278ebae0ea472af2dab
#
_cell.length_a   1.000
_cell.length_b   1.000
_cell.length_c   1.000
_cell.angle_alpha   90.00
_cell.angle_beta   90.00
_cell.angle_gamma   90.00
#
_symmetry.space_group_name_H-M   'P 1'
#
loop_
_entity.id
_entity.type
_entity.pdbx_description
1 polymer ?
#
loop_
_entity_poly.entity_id
_entity_poly.type
_entity_poly.pdbx_seq_one_letter_code
_entity_poly.pdbx_strand_id
1 'polypeptide(L)'
;MRDTHGAVVRMTLVLPLCALLASQAVAETDIGVPIHPKAIPSSVVRQSGKGEGTEWVQVHFKTQAPYEQVIRFYREKTGRNVNISQLDSGKLLNTLILYATRPQDQININISSEVGKKVTHVEISRNRVPQ
;
A
#
# COMPACT_ATOMS: atom_id res chain seq x y z
N MET A 1 10.88 46.65 -5.04
CA MET A 1 12.05 45.81 -5.09
C MET A 1 12.11 44.82 -3.94
N ARG A 2 11.87 45.22 -2.71
CA ARG A 2 11.96 44.36 -1.56
C ARG A 2 10.89 43.27 -1.54
N ASP A 3 9.77 43.51 -2.13
CA ASP A 3 8.66 42.55 -2.17
C ASP A 3 8.98 41.31 -3.01
N THR A 4 9.83 41.47 -4.01
CA THR A 4 10.23 40.39 -4.88
C THR A 4 11.01 39.32 -4.12
N HIS A 5 11.78 39.67 -3.12
CA HIS A 5 12.57 38.71 -2.34
C HIS A 5 11.71 37.79 -1.50
N GLY A 6 10.63 38.30 -0.93
CA GLY A 6 9.70 37.49 -0.15
C GLY A 6 8.98 36.44 -0.99
N ALA A 7 8.61 36.78 -2.22
CA ALA A 7 7.92 35.87 -3.11
C ALA A 7 8.80 34.67 -3.51
N VAL A 8 10.08 34.92 -3.77
CA VAL A 8 11.02 33.87 -4.16
C VAL A 8 11.19 32.84 -3.03
N VAL A 9 11.30 33.29 -1.80
CA VAL A 9 11.45 32.40 -0.65
C VAL A 9 10.23 31.48 -0.49
N ARG A 10 9.04 32.02 -0.71
CA ARG A 10 7.82 31.22 -0.61
C ARG A 10 7.76 30.11 -1.65
N MET A 11 8.18 30.36 -2.86
CA MET A 11 8.18 29.36 -3.93
C MET A 11 9.11 28.20 -3.61
N THR A 12 10.23 28.45 -2.96
CA THR A 12 11.18 27.42 -2.62
C THR A 12 10.60 26.40 -1.63
N LEU A 13 9.74 26.82 -0.72
CA LEU A 13 9.11 25.94 0.26
C LEU A 13 8.08 24.98 -0.34
N VAL A 14 7.46 25.34 -1.45
CA VAL A 14 6.43 24.51 -2.07
C VAL A 14 7.02 23.30 -2.79
N LEU A 15 8.19 23.42 -3.38
CA LEU A 15 8.81 22.37 -4.19
C LEU A 15 9.03 21.04 -3.43
N PRO A 16 9.55 21.02 -2.19
CA PRO A 16 9.73 19.76 -1.46
C PRO A 16 8.44 18.97 -1.25
N LEU A 17 7.32 19.65 -1.02
CA LEU A 17 6.04 18.98 -0.82
C LEU A 17 5.58 18.26 -2.09
N CYS A 18 5.76 18.86 -3.24
CA CYS A 18 5.40 18.22 -4.51
C CYS A 18 6.23 16.97 -4.77
N ALA A 19 7.50 16.97 -4.41
CA ALA A 19 8.37 15.82 -4.59
C ALA A 19 7.93 14.64 -3.74
N LEU A 20 7.49 14.86 -2.51
CA LEU A 20 6.99 13.81 -1.63
C LEU A 20 5.73 13.17 -2.18
N LEU A 21 4.80 13.95 -2.72
CA LEU A 21 3.57 13.45 -3.32
C LEU A 21 3.87 12.59 -4.56
N ALA A 22 4.82 13.00 -5.37
CA ALA A 22 5.22 12.25 -6.55
C ALA A 22 5.79 10.88 -6.19
N SER A 23 6.58 10.79 -5.10
CA SER A 23 7.13 9.52 -4.63
C SER A 23 6.05 8.53 -4.20
N GLN A 24 5.01 9.01 -3.53
CA GLN A 24 3.89 8.15 -3.11
C GLN A 24 3.12 7.61 -4.32
N ALA A 25 2.89 8.44 -5.33
CA ALA A 25 2.20 8.02 -6.55
C ALA A 25 2.96 6.92 -7.27
N VAL A 26 4.29 7.01 -7.35
CA VAL A 26 5.13 5.98 -7.98
C VAL A 26 5.02 4.66 -7.22
N ALA A 27 5.04 4.69 -5.88
CA ALA A 27 4.90 3.48 -5.07
C ALA A 27 3.56 2.78 -5.31
N GLU A 28 2.46 3.52 -5.40
CA GLU A 28 1.15 2.95 -5.68
C GLU A 28 1.09 2.28 -7.05
N THR A 29 1.72 2.89 -8.07
CA THR A 29 1.74 2.33 -9.42
C THR A 29 2.42 0.96 -9.46
N ASP A 30 3.48 0.79 -8.70
CA ASP A 30 4.27 -0.44 -8.70
C ASP A 30 3.53 -1.63 -8.09
N ILE A 31 2.80 -1.42 -7.01
CA ILE A 31 2.13 -2.53 -6.31
C ILE A 31 0.69 -2.77 -6.78
N GLY A 32 0.17 -1.91 -7.64
CA GLY A 32 -1.14 -2.10 -8.27
C GLY A 32 -2.33 -1.71 -7.43
N VAL A 33 -2.15 -1.47 -6.14
CA VAL A 33 -3.18 -0.95 -5.23
C VAL A 33 -2.53 0.11 -4.35
N PRO A 34 -3.30 1.08 -3.84
CA PRO A 34 -2.70 2.13 -3.03
C PRO A 34 -2.31 1.65 -1.64
N ILE A 35 -1.31 2.30 -1.05
CA ILE A 35 -1.02 2.17 0.37
C ILE A 35 -2.15 2.88 1.12
N HIS A 36 -2.63 2.25 2.19
CA HIS A 36 -3.74 2.83 2.97
C HIS A 36 -3.37 4.25 3.43
N PRO A 37 -4.30 5.23 3.32
CA PRO A 37 -3.98 6.62 3.67
C PRO A 37 -3.59 6.84 5.13
N LYS A 38 -3.97 5.91 6.01
CA LYS A 38 -3.61 5.99 7.43
C LYS A 38 -2.42 5.08 7.78
N ALA A 39 -1.65 4.65 6.81
CA ALA A 39 -0.42 3.90 7.06
C ALA A 39 0.55 4.75 7.88
N ILE A 40 1.20 4.12 8.85
CA ILE A 40 2.25 4.79 9.63
C ILE A 40 3.48 4.90 8.72
N PRO A 41 3.91 6.12 8.32
CA PRO A 41 4.95 6.26 7.31
C PRO A 41 6.26 5.56 7.66
N SER A 42 6.67 5.60 8.92
CA SER A 42 7.91 4.96 9.36
C SER A 42 7.86 3.43 9.32
N SER A 43 6.67 2.84 9.19
CA SER A 43 6.49 1.39 9.16
C SER A 43 6.50 0.83 7.75
N VAL A 44 6.48 1.67 6.73
CA VAL A 44 6.41 1.22 5.34
C VAL A 44 7.76 0.64 4.91
N VAL A 45 7.76 -0.64 4.53
CA VAL A 45 8.95 -1.33 4.04
C VAL A 45 8.62 -1.89 2.67
N ARG A 46 9.53 -1.67 1.73
CA ARG A 46 9.35 -2.08 0.35
C ARG A 46 10.53 -2.92 -0.11
N GLN A 47 10.24 -4.03 -0.77
CA GLN A 47 11.21 -4.91 -1.38
C GLN A 47 10.76 -5.26 -2.78
N SER A 48 11.71 -5.47 -3.69
CA SER A 48 11.40 -5.88 -5.05
C SER A 48 12.56 -6.66 -5.64
N GLY A 49 12.27 -7.44 -6.67
CA GLY A 49 13.30 -8.23 -7.34
C GLY A 49 12.80 -8.78 -8.65
N LYS A 50 13.73 -9.41 -9.37
CA LYS A 50 13.46 -10.11 -10.62
C LYS A 50 14.02 -11.52 -10.52
N GLY A 51 13.22 -12.49 -10.90
CA GLY A 51 13.63 -13.87 -11.03
C GLY A 51 13.44 -14.31 -12.48
N GLU A 52 13.54 -15.60 -12.74
CA GLU A 52 13.46 -16.18 -14.08
C GLU A 52 12.16 -15.81 -14.80
N GLY A 53 12.18 -14.70 -15.56
CA GLY A 53 11.02 -14.24 -16.31
C GLY A 53 9.90 -13.65 -15.47
N THR A 54 10.11 -13.43 -14.17
CA THR A 54 9.11 -12.85 -13.29
C THR A 54 9.66 -11.63 -12.56
N GLU A 55 8.77 -10.71 -12.24
CA GLU A 55 9.07 -9.57 -11.39
C GLU A 55 8.16 -9.63 -10.17
N TRP A 56 8.69 -9.25 -9.02
CA TRP A 56 7.89 -9.18 -7.80
C TRP A 56 8.18 -7.90 -7.05
N VAL A 57 7.17 -7.40 -6.35
CA VAL A 57 7.28 -6.30 -5.42
C VAL A 57 6.44 -6.61 -4.20
N GLN A 58 6.93 -6.23 -3.05
CA GLN A 58 6.26 -6.47 -1.77
C GLN A 58 6.37 -5.21 -0.93
N VAL A 59 5.23 -4.82 -0.35
CA VAL A 59 5.16 -3.68 0.55
C VAL A 59 4.42 -4.13 1.80
N HIS A 60 4.96 -3.82 2.98
CA HIS A 60 4.23 -4.03 4.20
C HIS A 60 4.31 -2.80 5.09
N PHE A 61 3.27 -2.59 5.86
CA PHE A 61 3.15 -1.44 6.74
C PHE A 61 2.18 -1.74 7.88
N LYS A 62 2.18 -0.87 8.86
CA LYS A 62 1.25 -0.89 9.99
C LYS A 62 0.35 0.33 9.93
N THR A 63 -0.84 0.19 10.46
CA THR A 63 -1.79 1.30 10.58
C THR A 63 -2.58 1.15 11.86
N GLN A 64 -3.02 2.27 12.42
CA GLN A 64 -3.94 2.27 13.57
C GLN A 64 -5.40 2.23 13.13
N ALA A 65 -5.67 2.25 11.83
CA ALA A 65 -7.03 2.08 11.33
C ALA A 65 -7.56 0.70 11.73
N PRO A 66 -8.85 0.60 12.12
CA PRO A 66 -9.43 -0.68 12.52
C PRO A 66 -9.35 -1.73 11.42
N TYR A 67 -9.16 -2.98 11.82
CA TYR A 67 -9.02 -4.12 10.93
C TYR A 67 -10.13 -4.17 9.86
N GLU A 68 -11.40 -4.05 10.27
CA GLU A 68 -12.52 -4.10 9.34
C GLU A 68 -12.50 -2.93 8.34
N GLN A 69 -12.03 -1.77 8.78
CA GLN A 69 -11.95 -0.60 7.93
C GLN A 69 -10.89 -0.76 6.84
N VAL A 70 -9.76 -1.39 7.19
CA VAL A 70 -8.69 -1.68 6.23
C VAL A 70 -9.16 -2.70 5.21
N ILE A 71 -9.88 -3.74 5.63
CA ILE A 71 -10.44 -4.74 4.72
C ILE A 71 -11.40 -4.06 3.73
N ARG A 72 -12.27 -3.21 4.22
CA ARG A 72 -13.25 -2.51 3.37
C ARG A 72 -12.55 -1.64 2.33
N PHE A 73 -11.50 -0.95 2.75
CA PHE A 73 -10.71 -0.11 1.85
C PHE A 73 -10.16 -0.92 0.66
N TYR A 74 -9.53 -2.06 0.95
CA TYR A 74 -8.93 -2.87 -0.11
C TYR A 74 -9.95 -3.63 -0.94
N ARG A 75 -11.08 -4.00 -0.37
CA ARG A 75 -12.18 -4.59 -1.14
C ARG A 75 -12.72 -3.59 -2.17
N GLU A 76 -12.83 -2.33 -1.82
CA GLU A 76 -13.24 -1.29 -2.76
C GLU A 76 -12.21 -1.10 -3.88
N LYS A 77 -10.94 -1.20 -3.57
CA LYS A 77 -9.88 -1.02 -4.57
C LYS A 77 -9.74 -2.21 -5.53
N THR A 78 -10.06 -3.40 -5.07
CA THR A 78 -9.89 -4.62 -5.89
C THR A 78 -11.18 -5.03 -6.62
N GLY A 79 -12.34 -4.54 -6.19
CA GLY A 79 -13.60 -4.85 -6.84
C GLY A 79 -14.19 -6.19 -6.42
N ARG A 80 -15.08 -6.74 -7.28
CA ARG A 80 -15.86 -7.93 -6.94
C ARG A 80 -15.23 -9.25 -7.35
N ASN A 81 -14.40 -9.25 -8.36
CA ASN A 81 -13.80 -10.48 -8.90
C ASN A 81 -12.52 -10.83 -8.16
N VAL A 82 -12.65 -11.11 -6.87
CA VAL A 82 -11.52 -11.43 -6.01
C VAL A 82 -11.89 -12.62 -5.13
N ASN A 83 -10.87 -13.37 -4.72
CA ASN A 83 -11.03 -14.41 -3.72
C ASN A 83 -10.63 -13.86 -2.36
N ILE A 84 -11.53 -13.98 -1.39
CA ILE A 84 -11.29 -13.50 -0.04
C ILE A 84 -11.38 -14.67 0.91
N SER A 85 -10.32 -14.89 1.69
CA SER A 85 -10.28 -15.89 2.75
C SER A 85 -10.09 -15.19 4.07
N GLN A 86 -10.88 -15.55 5.07
CA GLN A 86 -10.78 -14.97 6.39
C GLN A 86 -10.56 -16.08 7.40
N LEU A 87 -9.47 -15.97 8.16
CA LEU A 87 -9.12 -16.90 9.22
C LEU A 87 -9.10 -16.16 10.55
N ASP A 88 -9.90 -16.67 11.49
CA ASP A 88 -10.07 -16.07 12.78
C ASP A 88 -9.71 -17.11 13.82
N SER A 89 -8.58 -16.94 14.49
CA SER A 89 -8.06 -17.94 15.43
C SER A 89 -8.25 -17.56 16.90
N GLY A 90 -9.09 -16.57 17.18
CA GLY A 90 -9.31 -16.11 18.55
C GLY A 90 -8.23 -15.17 19.08
N LYS A 91 -6.99 -15.33 18.66
CA LYS A 91 -5.89 -14.42 19.03
C LYS A 91 -5.45 -13.55 17.85
N LEU A 92 -5.61 -14.05 16.65
CA LEU A 92 -5.18 -13.38 15.43
C LEU A 92 -6.31 -13.37 14.42
N LEU A 93 -6.60 -12.18 13.90
CA LEU A 93 -7.51 -11.99 12.78
C LEU A 93 -6.67 -11.88 11.51
N ASN A 94 -7.06 -12.58 10.47
CA ASN A 94 -6.32 -12.58 9.22
C ASN A 94 -7.26 -12.65 8.02
N THR A 95 -7.10 -11.74 7.08
CA THR A 95 -7.84 -11.72 5.83
C THR A 95 -6.87 -11.70 4.68
N LEU A 96 -7.06 -12.59 3.71
CA LEU A 96 -6.27 -12.65 2.49
C LEU A 96 -7.16 -12.32 1.31
N ILE A 97 -6.78 -11.32 0.53
CA ILE A 97 -7.46 -10.92 -0.70
C ILE A 97 -6.54 -11.29 -1.87
N LEU A 98 -7.03 -12.14 -2.75
CA LEU A 98 -6.33 -12.53 -3.97
C LEU A 98 -6.97 -11.85 -5.16
N TYR A 99 -6.21 -11.04 -5.86
CA TYR A 99 -6.67 -10.22 -6.96
C TYR A 99 -5.74 -10.41 -8.16
N ALA A 100 -6.31 -10.73 -9.31
CA ALA A 100 -5.54 -10.89 -10.55
C ALA A 100 -6.11 -9.97 -11.62
N THR A 101 -5.29 -9.06 -12.14
CA THR A 101 -5.67 -8.22 -13.28
C THR A 101 -5.63 -9.03 -14.57
N ARG A 102 -4.76 -10.02 -14.63
CA ARG A 102 -4.63 -11.02 -15.69
C ARG A 102 -3.91 -12.24 -15.10
N PRO A 103 -3.93 -13.41 -15.77
CA PRO A 103 -3.33 -14.62 -15.17
C PRO A 103 -1.85 -14.47 -14.77
N GLN A 104 -1.09 -13.64 -15.48
CA GLN A 104 0.33 -13.44 -15.20
C GLN A 104 0.62 -12.24 -14.31
N ASP A 105 -0.41 -11.64 -13.69
CA ASP A 105 -0.25 -10.48 -12.84
C ASP A 105 -1.18 -10.63 -11.63
N GLN A 106 -0.62 -11.12 -10.53
CA GLN A 106 -1.38 -11.46 -9.33
C GLN A 106 -0.94 -10.59 -8.15
N ILE A 107 -1.93 -10.13 -7.41
CA ILE A 107 -1.75 -9.29 -6.23
C ILE A 107 -2.36 -10.01 -5.04
N ASN A 108 -1.57 -10.15 -3.98
CA ASN A 108 -2.02 -10.72 -2.72
C ASN A 108 -1.99 -9.64 -1.66
N ILE A 109 -3.09 -9.46 -0.95
CA ILE A 109 -3.19 -8.50 0.14
C ILE A 109 -3.51 -9.26 1.41
N ASN A 110 -2.57 -9.26 2.35
CA ASN A 110 -2.72 -9.93 3.63
C ASN A 110 -2.91 -8.89 4.73
N ILE A 111 -4.05 -8.94 5.39
CA ILE A 111 -4.42 -7.98 6.43
C ILE A 111 -4.57 -8.76 7.74
N SER A 112 -3.81 -8.40 8.76
CA SER A 112 -3.84 -9.10 10.03
C SER A 112 -3.85 -8.15 11.21
N SER A 113 -4.42 -8.61 12.30
CA SER A 113 -4.47 -7.86 13.55
C SER A 113 -4.54 -8.82 14.72
N GLU A 114 -3.78 -8.53 15.78
CA GLU A 114 -3.90 -9.27 17.03
C GLU A 114 -5.11 -8.77 17.80
N VAL A 115 -5.93 -9.70 18.30
CA VAL A 115 -7.10 -9.36 19.08
C VAL A 115 -6.67 -8.59 20.34
N GLY A 116 -7.32 -7.46 20.58
CA GLY A 116 -7.02 -6.59 21.72
C GLY A 116 -5.93 -5.56 21.47
N LYS A 117 -5.27 -5.58 20.32
CA LYS A 117 -4.30 -4.56 19.94
C LYS A 117 -4.87 -3.64 18.88
N LYS A 118 -4.47 -2.37 18.95
CA LYS A 118 -4.99 -1.34 18.04
C LYS A 118 -4.03 -1.10 16.86
N VAL A 119 -3.52 -2.19 16.31
CA VAL A 119 -2.61 -2.12 15.17
C VAL A 119 -3.02 -3.15 14.13
N THR A 120 -3.15 -2.72 12.90
CA THR A 120 -3.42 -3.58 11.77
C THR A 120 -2.17 -3.64 10.90
N HIS A 121 -1.78 -4.86 10.53
CA HIS A 121 -0.63 -5.10 9.65
C HIS A 121 -1.16 -5.38 8.25
N VAL A 122 -0.51 -4.81 7.25
CA VAL A 122 -0.86 -5.03 5.85
C VAL A 122 0.38 -5.43 5.08
N GLU A 123 0.27 -6.48 4.29
CA GLU A 123 1.31 -6.93 3.39
C GLU A 123 0.71 -7.08 2.00
N ILE A 124 1.27 -6.38 1.04
CA ILE A 124 0.82 -6.41 -0.35
C ILE A 124 1.97 -6.96 -1.17
N SER A 125 1.73 -8.03 -1.92
CA SER A 125 2.72 -8.59 -2.82
C SER A 125 2.14 -8.72 -4.22
N ARG A 126 2.93 -8.37 -5.20
CA ARG A 126 2.56 -8.47 -6.60
C ARG A 126 3.61 -9.29 -7.33
N ASN A 127 3.16 -10.29 -8.06
CA ASN A 127 3.99 -11.12 -8.92
C ASN A 127 3.48 -11.01 -10.34
N ARG A 128 4.35 -10.70 -11.27
CA ARG A 128 3.95 -10.58 -12.67
C ARG A 128 5.02 -11.09 -13.61
N VAL A 129 4.57 -11.59 -14.74
CA VAL A 129 5.42 -11.90 -15.88
C VAL A 129 5.35 -10.69 -16.80
N PRO A 130 6.47 -9.96 -17.03
CA PRO A 130 6.45 -8.80 -17.92
C PRO A 130 6.16 -9.24 -19.35
N GLN A 131 5.48 -8.37 -20.08
CA GLN A 131 5.14 -8.60 -21.49
C GLN A 131 6.25 -8.11 -22.41
#